data_aaa52249eee1542536b3050f972a7c69
#
_entry.id   aaa52249eee1542536b3050f972a7c69
#
_cell.length_a   1.000
_cell.length_b   1.000
_cell.length_c   1.000
_cell.angle_alpha   90.00
_cell.angle_beta   90.00
_cell.angle_gamma   90.00
#
_symmetry.space_group_name_H-M   'P 1'
#
loop_
_entity.id
_entity.type
_entity.pdbx_description
1 polymer ?
#
loop_
_entity_poly.entity_id
_entity_poly.type
_entity_poly.pdbx_seq_one_letter_code
_entity_poly.pdbx_strand_id
1 'polypeptide(L)'
;MWSSETLEWIDIELTSFCNIKCKGCFRVLSDYKDDILNKTYLDLDTIKEKFQKEMFPNMKIINFCGSVDEPCSHPQFHEIIEHFAQWGCHINVATNGSLRTTSWWEKLAKIMPPSHRVTWGIDGSDELSEVYREGSSFKKVQQNFKAFIAAGGQSVWQFISFEHNEHQLEIAKQMAKDEGFKDFKTIISHRKDTKEVKHKRAKADTNPGERPCISCK
;
A
#
# COMPACT_ATOMS: atom_id res chain seq x y z
N MET A 1 -22.40 -2.72 -19.47
CA MET A 1 -22.73 -1.73 -18.43
C MET A 1 -22.15 -2.26 -17.10
N TRP A 2 -21.33 -1.48 -16.42
CA TRP A 2 -20.78 -1.88 -15.11
C TRP A 2 -21.89 -1.77 -14.07
N SER A 3 -22.06 -2.79 -13.25
CA SER A 3 -22.96 -2.72 -12.09
C SER A 3 -22.20 -3.19 -10.85
N SER A 4 -22.60 -2.71 -9.67
CA SER A 4 -22.01 -3.14 -8.40
C SER A 4 -22.12 -4.64 -8.19
N GLU A 5 -23.16 -5.27 -8.74
CA GLU A 5 -23.39 -6.71 -8.65
C GLU A 5 -22.35 -7.57 -9.38
N THR A 6 -21.66 -7.00 -10.39
CA THR A 6 -20.65 -7.72 -11.17
C THR A 6 -19.21 -7.45 -10.70
N LEU A 7 -19.04 -6.55 -9.74
CA LEU A 7 -17.71 -6.19 -9.24
C LEU A 7 -17.18 -7.27 -8.29
N GLU A 8 -15.98 -7.75 -8.59
CA GLU A 8 -15.23 -8.70 -7.75
C GLU A 8 -14.05 -8.05 -7.03
N TRP A 9 -13.64 -6.87 -7.49
CA TRP A 9 -12.48 -6.14 -6.98
C TRP A 9 -12.75 -4.64 -6.98
N ILE A 10 -12.33 -3.98 -5.90
CA ILE A 10 -12.38 -2.53 -5.78
C ILE A 10 -11.11 -2.00 -5.14
N ASP A 11 -10.61 -0.89 -5.66
CA ASP A 11 -9.54 -0.08 -5.08
C ASP A 11 -10.17 1.18 -4.49
N ILE A 12 -9.92 1.45 -3.21
CA ILE A 12 -10.49 2.59 -2.49
C ILE A 12 -9.38 3.51 -2.02
N GLU A 13 -9.40 4.75 -2.47
CA GLU A 13 -8.59 5.85 -1.96
C GLU A 13 -9.39 6.55 -0.83
N LEU A 14 -8.93 6.40 0.41
CA LEU A 14 -9.65 6.90 1.58
C LEU A 14 -9.41 8.37 1.88
N THR A 15 -8.33 8.91 1.34
CA THR A 15 -7.88 10.24 1.68
C THR A 15 -6.98 10.80 0.59
N SER A 16 -6.70 12.06 0.63
CA SER A 16 -5.65 12.68 -0.17
C SER A 16 -4.40 13.03 0.65
N PHE A 17 -4.27 12.51 1.88
CA PHE A 17 -3.09 12.72 2.70
C PHE A 17 -2.05 11.61 2.53
N CYS A 18 -0.79 12.02 2.50
CA CYS A 18 0.36 11.14 2.69
C CYS A 18 1.42 11.91 3.47
N ASN A 19 2.06 11.25 4.42
CA ASN A 19 3.09 11.86 5.29
C ASN A 19 4.47 11.89 4.66
N ILE A 20 4.67 11.22 3.51
CA ILE A 20 5.97 11.14 2.82
C ILE A 20 5.91 11.72 1.41
N LYS A 21 7.08 11.98 0.82
CA LYS A 21 7.23 12.60 -0.50
C LYS A 21 8.11 11.73 -1.40
N CYS A 22 7.63 10.51 -1.70
CA CYS A 22 8.39 9.58 -2.53
C CYS A 22 8.80 10.23 -3.85
N LYS A 23 10.09 10.15 -4.18
CA LYS A 23 10.63 10.65 -5.45
C LYS A 23 10.02 9.84 -6.61
N GLY A 24 9.43 10.53 -7.58
CA GLY A 24 8.70 9.87 -8.67
C GLY A 24 7.23 9.53 -8.36
N CYS A 25 6.72 9.87 -7.17
CA CYS A 25 5.30 9.76 -6.88
C CYS A 25 4.50 10.81 -7.66
N PHE A 26 3.30 10.42 -8.12
CA PHE A 26 2.38 11.32 -8.81
C PHE A 26 2.12 12.60 -8.00
N ARG A 27 1.96 12.49 -6.68
CA ARG A 27 1.80 13.62 -5.76
C ARG A 27 2.93 14.66 -5.83
N VAL A 28 4.14 14.21 -6.16
CA VAL A 28 5.36 15.06 -6.19
C VAL A 28 5.62 15.60 -7.60
N LEU A 29 5.33 14.78 -8.62
CA LEU A 29 5.65 15.08 -10.02
C LEU A 29 4.50 15.72 -10.79
N SER A 30 3.27 15.67 -10.27
CA SER A 30 2.11 16.24 -10.97
C SER A 30 2.11 17.77 -10.88
N ASP A 31 1.88 18.41 -12.02
CA ASP A 31 1.66 19.86 -12.10
C ASP A 31 0.33 20.28 -11.44
N TYR A 32 -0.58 19.32 -11.23
CA TYR A 32 -1.91 19.51 -10.64
C TYR A 32 -1.97 19.16 -9.15
N LYS A 33 -0.82 18.97 -8.48
CA LYS A 33 -0.74 18.48 -7.10
C LYS A 33 -1.56 19.30 -6.08
N ASP A 34 -1.64 20.62 -6.28
CA ASP A 34 -2.34 21.51 -5.35
C ASP A 34 -3.85 21.59 -5.65
N ASP A 35 -4.25 21.36 -6.90
CA ASP A 35 -5.66 21.41 -7.34
C ASP A 35 -6.40 20.09 -7.11
N ILE A 36 -5.71 18.95 -7.28
CA ILE A 36 -6.30 17.62 -7.16
C ILE A 36 -6.32 17.12 -5.72
N LEU A 37 -5.35 17.53 -4.89
CA LEU A 37 -5.15 17.01 -3.54
C LEU A 37 -5.73 17.97 -2.48
N ASN A 38 -7.03 18.00 -2.36
CA ASN A 38 -7.77 18.86 -1.41
C ASN A 38 -7.58 18.50 0.06
N LYS A 39 -6.61 17.64 0.41
CA LYS A 39 -6.31 17.19 1.78
C LYS A 39 -7.60 16.85 2.55
N THR A 40 -8.36 15.94 2.00
CA THR A 40 -9.64 15.50 2.54
C THR A 40 -9.62 14.02 2.90
N TYR A 41 -10.60 13.62 3.68
CA TYR A 41 -10.90 12.23 4.02
C TYR A 41 -12.27 11.85 3.47
N LEU A 42 -12.40 10.62 3.02
CA LEU A 42 -13.71 10.05 2.72
C LEU A 42 -14.40 9.76 4.06
N ASP A 43 -15.53 10.42 4.27
CA ASP A 43 -16.25 10.35 5.53
C ASP A 43 -16.74 8.93 5.83
N LEU A 44 -16.64 8.48 7.09
CA LEU A 44 -17.01 7.13 7.52
C LEU A 44 -18.49 6.84 7.31
N ASP A 45 -19.36 7.80 7.57
CA ASP A 45 -20.81 7.60 7.40
C ASP A 45 -21.16 7.48 5.91
N THR A 46 -20.51 8.26 5.06
CA THR A 46 -20.59 8.13 3.60
C THR A 46 -20.09 6.74 3.15
N ILE A 47 -18.98 6.25 3.71
CA ILE A 47 -18.48 4.89 3.41
C ILE A 47 -19.53 3.85 3.76
N LYS A 48 -20.09 3.91 4.96
CA LYS A 48 -21.10 2.95 5.44
C LYS A 48 -22.40 3.01 4.64
N GLU A 49 -22.78 4.20 4.17
CA GLU A 49 -23.99 4.38 3.34
C GLU A 49 -23.79 3.85 1.92
N LYS A 50 -22.64 4.15 1.29
CA LYS A 50 -22.41 3.86 -0.13
C LYS A 50 -21.80 2.47 -0.38
N PHE A 51 -21.15 1.90 0.63
CA PHE A 51 -20.53 0.58 0.53
C PHE A 51 -21.23 -0.37 1.51
N GLN A 52 -22.34 -0.96 1.09
CA GLN A 52 -23.07 -2.00 1.81
C GLN A 52 -22.80 -3.34 1.13
N LYS A 53 -22.62 -4.42 1.91
CA LYS A 53 -22.30 -5.74 1.38
C LYS A 53 -23.31 -6.22 0.33
N GLU A 54 -24.58 -5.93 0.55
CA GLU A 54 -25.71 -6.32 -0.31
C GLU A 54 -25.63 -5.67 -1.70
N MET A 55 -24.98 -4.51 -1.80
CA MET A 55 -24.76 -3.82 -3.08
C MET A 55 -23.64 -4.45 -3.91
N PHE A 56 -22.76 -5.27 -3.28
CA PHE A 56 -21.58 -5.88 -3.87
C PHE A 56 -21.51 -7.38 -3.58
N PRO A 57 -22.51 -8.18 -4.01
CA PRO A 57 -22.65 -9.58 -3.61
C PRO A 57 -21.51 -10.49 -4.07
N ASN A 58 -20.80 -10.10 -5.12
CA ASN A 58 -19.68 -10.85 -5.71
C ASN A 58 -18.28 -10.33 -5.33
N MET A 59 -18.21 -9.40 -4.36
CA MET A 59 -16.95 -8.81 -3.95
C MET A 59 -15.99 -9.85 -3.37
N LYS A 60 -14.80 -9.96 -3.95
CA LYS A 60 -13.73 -10.87 -3.53
C LYS A 60 -12.56 -10.14 -2.89
N ILE A 61 -12.22 -8.95 -3.39
CA ILE A 61 -11.04 -8.21 -2.96
C ILE A 61 -11.37 -6.73 -2.78
N ILE A 62 -10.98 -6.18 -1.64
CA ILE A 62 -10.98 -4.74 -1.38
C ILE A 62 -9.54 -4.33 -1.09
N ASN A 63 -9.02 -3.42 -1.91
CA ASN A 63 -7.72 -2.79 -1.67
C ASN A 63 -7.90 -1.38 -1.15
N PHE A 64 -7.27 -1.10 -0.03
CA PHE A 64 -6.93 0.25 0.37
C PHE A 64 -5.52 0.51 -0.15
N CYS A 65 -5.44 1.11 -1.32
CA CYS A 65 -4.17 1.36 -2.02
C CYS A 65 -3.93 2.86 -2.11
N GLY A 66 -2.68 3.24 -1.97
CA GLY A 66 -2.28 4.63 -2.03
C GLY A 66 -1.68 4.99 -3.39
N SER A 67 -2.50 5.31 -4.39
CA SER A 67 -1.99 5.99 -5.59
C SER A 67 -1.63 7.43 -5.26
N VAL A 68 -2.47 8.09 -4.47
CA VAL A 68 -2.30 9.47 -4.02
C VAL A 68 -2.34 9.63 -2.50
N ASP A 69 -2.64 8.58 -1.76
CA ASP A 69 -2.80 8.63 -0.31
C ASP A 69 -1.84 7.73 0.47
N GLU A 70 -1.94 7.83 1.77
CA GLU A 70 -1.52 6.81 2.73
C GLU A 70 -2.76 6.41 3.52
N PRO A 71 -3.38 5.25 3.26
CA PRO A 71 -4.68 4.89 3.84
C PRO A 71 -4.66 4.89 5.38
N CYS A 72 -3.51 4.53 5.99
CA CYS A 72 -3.36 4.58 7.44
C CYS A 72 -3.33 6.01 8.02
N SER A 73 -3.35 7.05 7.17
CA SER A 73 -3.51 8.43 7.65
C SER A 73 -4.95 8.75 8.02
N HIS A 74 -5.94 7.98 7.51
CA HIS A 74 -7.33 8.21 7.82
C HIS A 74 -7.61 8.07 9.33
N PRO A 75 -8.23 9.06 10.00
CA PRO A 75 -8.41 9.05 11.46
C PRO A 75 -9.24 7.86 11.95
N GLN A 76 -10.24 7.44 11.20
CA GLN A 76 -11.17 6.34 11.51
C GLN A 76 -10.86 5.06 10.72
N PHE A 77 -9.57 4.81 10.42
CA PHE A 77 -9.18 3.67 9.59
C PHE A 77 -9.55 2.32 10.20
N HIS A 78 -9.46 2.18 11.53
CA HIS A 78 -9.86 0.95 12.21
C HIS A 78 -11.35 0.64 11.99
N GLU A 79 -12.21 1.62 12.16
CA GLU A 79 -13.65 1.49 11.98
C GLU A 79 -14.03 1.17 10.52
N ILE A 80 -13.25 1.70 9.57
CA ILE A 80 -13.40 1.37 8.14
C ILE A 80 -13.03 -0.09 7.90
N ILE A 81 -11.91 -0.57 8.45
CA ILE A 81 -11.52 -1.98 8.33
C ILE A 81 -12.56 -2.89 9.00
N GLU A 82 -13.06 -2.55 10.20
CA GLU A 82 -14.11 -3.30 10.87
C GLU A 82 -15.39 -3.40 10.02
N HIS A 83 -15.77 -2.31 9.34
CA HIS A 83 -16.92 -2.31 8.43
C HIS A 83 -16.74 -3.31 7.29
N PHE A 84 -15.61 -3.28 6.58
CA PHE A 84 -15.39 -4.16 5.44
C PHE A 84 -15.00 -5.60 5.83
N ALA A 85 -14.43 -5.82 7.01
CA ALA A 85 -14.06 -7.17 7.49
C ALA A 85 -15.28 -8.12 7.60
N GLN A 86 -16.48 -7.56 7.79
CA GLN A 86 -17.73 -8.33 7.86
C GLN A 86 -18.19 -8.83 6.48
N TRP A 87 -17.60 -8.37 5.38
CA TRP A 87 -18.05 -8.74 4.03
C TRP A 87 -17.62 -10.15 3.62
N GLY A 88 -16.63 -10.74 4.30
CA GLY A 88 -16.09 -12.06 3.97
C GLY A 88 -15.20 -12.08 2.73
N CYS A 89 -14.85 -10.91 2.18
CA CYS A 89 -13.89 -10.73 1.09
C CYS A 89 -12.48 -10.55 1.64
N HIS A 90 -11.47 -10.62 0.77
CA HIS A 90 -10.08 -10.35 1.13
C HIS A 90 -9.81 -8.85 1.18
N ILE A 91 -9.24 -8.36 2.28
CA ILE A 91 -8.79 -6.97 2.40
C ILE A 91 -7.26 -6.92 2.29
N ASN A 92 -6.76 -6.03 1.44
CA ASN A 92 -5.36 -5.69 1.35
C ASN A 92 -5.17 -4.20 1.61
N VAL A 93 -4.25 -3.86 2.51
CA VAL A 93 -3.87 -2.48 2.84
C VAL A 93 -2.47 -2.23 2.35
N ALA A 94 -2.29 -1.30 1.40
CA ALA A 94 -0.96 -0.88 0.97
C ALA A 94 -0.55 0.36 1.76
N THR A 95 0.62 0.32 2.41
CA THR A 95 1.10 1.40 3.29
C THR A 95 2.59 1.65 3.13
N ASN A 96 3.01 2.87 3.40
CA ASN A 96 4.43 3.19 3.59
C ASN A 96 4.93 2.80 5.01
N GLY A 97 4.03 2.47 5.92
CA GLY A 97 4.32 1.95 7.25
C GLY A 97 4.91 2.94 8.25
N SER A 98 5.18 4.19 7.87
CA SER A 98 5.90 5.15 8.73
C SER A 98 4.99 5.97 9.66
N LEU A 99 3.65 5.84 9.51
CA LEU A 99 2.66 6.48 10.39
C LEU A 99 2.30 5.60 11.59
N ARG A 100 1.61 6.22 12.55
CA ARG A 100 0.99 5.60 13.70
C ARG A 100 2.00 5.04 14.73
N THR A 101 1.47 4.59 15.86
CA THR A 101 2.24 3.95 16.95
C THR A 101 2.21 2.44 16.80
N THR A 102 3.12 1.73 17.45
CA THR A 102 3.11 0.26 17.49
C THR A 102 1.79 -0.28 18.02
N SER A 103 1.23 0.33 19.08
CA SER A 103 -0.08 -0.06 19.65
C SER A 103 -1.23 0.11 18.67
N TRP A 104 -1.17 1.09 17.77
CA TRP A 104 -2.16 1.25 16.70
C TRP A 104 -2.08 0.08 15.71
N TRP A 105 -0.86 -0.34 15.34
CA TRP A 105 -0.64 -1.48 14.44
C TRP A 105 -1.03 -2.81 15.09
N GLU A 106 -0.77 -2.99 16.38
CA GLU A 106 -1.25 -4.15 17.15
C GLU A 106 -2.78 -4.24 17.14
N LYS A 107 -3.47 -3.10 17.33
CA LYS A 107 -4.93 -3.04 17.23
C LYS A 107 -5.40 -3.42 15.84
N LEU A 108 -4.79 -2.88 14.77
CA LEU A 108 -5.14 -3.21 13.40
C LEU A 108 -5.00 -4.72 13.12
N ALA A 109 -3.92 -5.34 13.59
CA ALA A 109 -3.72 -6.78 13.43
C ALA A 109 -4.84 -7.62 14.07
N LYS A 110 -5.38 -7.18 15.21
CA LYS A 110 -6.46 -7.88 15.92
C LYS A 110 -7.82 -7.77 15.25
N ILE A 111 -8.08 -6.65 14.54
CA ILE A 111 -9.35 -6.45 13.82
C ILE A 111 -9.32 -7.01 12.40
N MET A 112 -8.14 -7.27 11.84
CA MET A 112 -7.98 -7.87 10.52
C MET A 112 -8.03 -9.40 10.62
N PRO A 113 -9.02 -10.09 10.01
CA PRO A 113 -9.03 -11.54 9.93
C PRO A 113 -7.73 -12.11 9.29
N PRO A 114 -7.35 -13.36 9.61
CA PRO A 114 -6.11 -13.96 9.09
C PRO A 114 -6.01 -14.06 7.56
N SER A 115 -7.13 -13.95 6.85
CA SER A 115 -7.16 -13.90 5.39
C SER A 115 -6.76 -12.55 4.81
N HIS A 116 -6.74 -11.50 5.63
CA HIS A 116 -6.41 -10.14 5.23
C HIS A 116 -4.91 -9.89 5.37
N ARG A 117 -4.39 -8.90 4.66
CA ARG A 117 -2.95 -8.59 4.69
C ARG A 117 -2.68 -7.10 4.62
N VAL A 118 -1.52 -6.73 5.15
CA VAL A 118 -0.91 -5.41 4.96
C VAL A 118 0.31 -5.57 4.06
N THR A 119 0.35 -4.80 2.98
CA THR A 119 1.48 -4.71 2.05
C THR A 119 2.31 -3.48 2.41
N TRP A 120 3.49 -3.73 2.93
CA TRP A 120 4.44 -2.72 3.39
C TRP A 120 5.37 -2.32 2.25
N GLY A 121 5.33 -1.07 1.86
CA GLY A 121 6.24 -0.53 0.86
C GLY A 121 7.59 -0.19 1.48
N ILE A 122 8.60 -1.04 1.31
CA ILE A 122 9.93 -0.89 1.91
C ILE A 122 10.98 -1.19 0.83
N ASP A 123 11.75 -0.19 0.44
CA ASP A 123 12.65 -0.28 -0.72
C ASP A 123 14.12 -0.40 -0.31
N GLY A 124 14.38 -1.14 0.76
CA GLY A 124 15.72 -1.41 1.29
C GLY A 124 15.66 -2.25 2.56
N SER A 125 16.81 -2.64 3.09
CA SER A 125 16.97 -3.33 4.37
C SER A 125 17.47 -2.41 5.51
N ASP A 126 17.64 -1.14 5.19
CA ASP A 126 18.13 -0.07 6.06
C ASP A 126 17.63 1.31 5.58
N GLU A 127 18.32 2.37 5.97
CA GLU A 127 18.02 3.76 5.62
C GLU A 127 18.07 4.04 4.11
N LEU A 128 18.61 3.16 3.26
CA LEU A 128 18.51 3.31 1.80
C LEU A 128 17.07 3.30 1.30
N SER A 129 16.15 2.67 2.05
CA SER A 129 14.71 2.76 1.78
C SER A 129 14.20 4.21 1.78
N GLU A 130 14.83 5.10 2.52
CA GLU A 130 14.45 6.50 2.68
C GLU A 130 14.86 7.37 1.48
N VAL A 131 15.80 6.89 0.65
CA VAL A 131 16.27 7.62 -0.56
C VAL A 131 15.13 7.86 -1.53
N TYR A 132 14.29 6.86 -1.77
CA TYR A 132 13.08 6.99 -2.58
C TYR A 132 11.90 7.50 -1.75
N ARG A 133 11.71 6.96 -0.54
CA ARG A 133 10.59 7.28 0.36
C ARG A 133 10.92 8.44 1.28
N GLU A 134 11.23 9.59 0.67
CA GLU A 134 11.61 10.81 1.39
C GLU A 134 10.57 11.19 2.46
N GLY A 135 11.04 11.33 3.70
CA GLY A 135 10.21 11.62 4.87
C GLY A 135 9.71 10.39 5.61
N SER A 136 10.04 9.17 5.13
CA SER A 136 9.84 7.96 5.93
C SER A 136 11.04 7.74 6.89
N SER A 137 10.90 6.79 7.82
CA SER A 137 12.00 6.30 8.63
C SER A 137 11.96 4.78 8.68
N PHE A 138 13.02 4.13 8.17
CA PHE A 138 13.12 2.68 8.16
C PHE A 138 12.97 2.08 9.56
N LYS A 139 13.64 2.68 10.55
CA LYS A 139 13.52 2.28 11.97
C LYS A 139 12.07 2.30 12.45
N LYS A 140 11.32 3.35 12.09
CA LYS A 140 9.89 3.47 12.45
C LYS A 140 9.03 2.42 11.77
N VAL A 141 9.25 2.20 10.47
CA VAL A 141 8.55 1.16 9.70
C VAL A 141 8.84 -0.22 10.29
N GLN A 142 10.10 -0.49 10.65
CA GLN A 142 10.49 -1.75 11.27
C GLN A 142 9.77 -1.99 12.61
N GLN A 143 9.71 -0.98 13.48
CA GLN A 143 8.95 -1.08 14.74
C GLN A 143 7.48 -1.40 14.50
N ASN A 144 6.88 -0.76 13.50
CA ASN A 144 5.45 -0.90 13.18
C ASN A 144 5.13 -2.29 12.60
N PHE A 145 5.88 -2.77 11.61
CA PHE A 145 5.61 -4.09 11.05
C PHE A 145 5.89 -5.22 12.06
N LYS A 146 6.92 -5.09 12.91
CA LYS A 146 7.18 -6.05 13.99
C LYS A 146 6.00 -6.14 14.96
N ALA A 147 5.46 -5.01 15.39
CA ALA A 147 4.30 -4.96 16.26
C ALA A 147 3.06 -5.59 15.62
N PHE A 148 2.81 -5.29 14.32
CA PHE A 148 1.70 -5.85 13.56
C PHE A 148 1.82 -7.38 13.41
N ILE A 149 3.01 -7.88 13.03
CA ILE A 149 3.27 -9.32 12.85
C ILE A 149 3.19 -10.04 14.20
N ALA A 150 3.79 -9.50 15.26
CA ALA A 150 3.74 -10.09 16.61
C ALA A 150 2.32 -10.20 17.14
N ALA A 151 1.42 -9.29 16.75
CA ALA A 151 0.00 -9.34 17.08
C ALA A 151 -0.83 -10.29 16.17
N GLY A 152 -0.20 -11.02 15.26
CA GLY A 152 -0.83 -12.02 14.37
C GLY A 152 -1.19 -11.50 12.98
N GLY A 153 -0.85 -10.26 12.65
CA GLY A 153 -1.14 -9.65 11.36
C GLY A 153 -0.36 -10.29 10.20
N GLN A 154 -1.01 -10.45 9.06
CA GLN A 154 -0.38 -11.00 7.85
C GLN A 154 0.28 -9.89 7.05
N SER A 155 1.57 -9.98 6.85
CA SER A 155 2.40 -8.94 6.20
C SER A 155 2.99 -9.43 4.90
N VAL A 156 3.00 -8.53 3.89
CA VAL A 156 3.70 -8.70 2.61
C VAL A 156 4.71 -7.57 2.48
N TRP A 157 5.95 -7.88 2.18
CA TRP A 157 6.97 -6.89 1.87
C TRP A 157 6.93 -6.57 0.38
N GLN A 158 6.74 -5.31 0.02
CA GLN A 158 6.82 -4.85 -1.36
C GLN A 158 8.07 -4.00 -1.53
N PHE A 159 8.97 -4.44 -2.39
CA PHE A 159 10.25 -3.81 -2.69
C PHE A 159 10.23 -3.28 -4.13
N ILE A 160 10.41 -1.98 -4.32
CA ILE A 160 10.63 -1.39 -5.64
C ILE A 160 12.12 -1.38 -5.90
N SER A 161 12.54 -2.06 -6.98
CA SER A 161 13.96 -2.12 -7.34
C SER A 161 14.38 -0.89 -8.14
N PHE A 162 15.42 -0.22 -7.64
CA PHE A 162 16.09 0.91 -8.25
C PHE A 162 17.59 0.61 -8.43
N GLU A 163 18.31 1.41 -9.21
CA GLU A 163 19.77 1.24 -9.37
C GLU A 163 20.53 1.36 -8.05
N HIS A 164 20.06 2.24 -7.14
CA HIS A 164 20.73 2.48 -5.86
C HIS A 164 20.49 1.41 -4.80
N ASN A 165 19.42 0.61 -4.90
CA ASN A 165 19.03 -0.35 -3.86
C ASN A 165 19.01 -1.81 -4.32
N GLU A 166 19.26 -2.11 -5.60
CA GLU A 166 19.15 -3.48 -6.11
C GLU A 166 20.09 -4.47 -5.41
N HIS A 167 21.24 -3.99 -4.95
CA HIS A 167 22.20 -4.80 -4.20
C HIS A 167 21.66 -5.28 -2.83
N GLN A 168 20.61 -4.63 -2.32
CA GLN A 168 19.95 -5.01 -1.07
C GLN A 168 18.80 -6.02 -1.26
N LEU A 169 18.43 -6.36 -2.49
CA LEU A 169 17.26 -7.19 -2.77
C LEU A 169 17.27 -8.52 -2.01
N GLU A 170 18.39 -9.27 -2.07
CA GLU A 170 18.47 -10.57 -1.41
C GLU A 170 18.58 -10.43 0.13
N ILE A 171 19.22 -9.37 0.62
CA ILE A 171 19.26 -9.04 2.06
C ILE A 171 17.85 -8.74 2.55
N ALA A 172 17.07 -7.93 1.83
CA ALA A 172 15.71 -7.59 2.18
C ALA A 172 14.77 -8.82 2.15
N LYS A 173 14.96 -9.74 1.17
CA LYS A 173 14.22 -11.00 1.13
C LYS A 173 14.50 -11.87 2.35
N GLN A 174 15.77 -12.01 2.73
CA GLN A 174 16.14 -12.79 3.90
C GLN A 174 15.57 -12.14 5.17
N MET A 175 15.73 -10.82 5.31
CA MET A 175 15.14 -10.05 6.42
C MET A 175 13.63 -10.23 6.51
N ALA A 176 12.90 -10.14 5.39
CA ALA A 176 11.45 -10.35 5.38
C ALA A 176 11.08 -11.75 5.91
N LYS A 177 11.82 -12.79 5.50
CA LYS A 177 11.61 -14.15 5.99
C LYS A 177 11.87 -14.25 7.50
N ASP A 178 12.98 -13.69 7.98
CA ASP A 178 13.37 -13.74 9.39
C ASP A 178 12.41 -12.96 10.30
N GLU A 179 11.85 -11.87 9.79
CA GLU A 179 10.87 -11.04 10.48
C GLU A 179 9.42 -11.58 10.39
N GLY A 180 9.19 -12.68 9.68
CA GLY A 180 7.88 -13.37 9.63
C GLY A 180 6.90 -12.84 8.59
N PHE A 181 7.39 -12.12 7.56
CA PHE A 181 6.54 -11.77 6.42
C PHE A 181 6.09 -13.03 5.67
N LYS A 182 4.84 -13.04 5.23
CA LYS A 182 4.25 -14.16 4.49
C LYS A 182 4.67 -14.20 3.03
N ASP A 183 5.00 -13.04 2.48
CA ASP A 183 5.38 -12.92 1.06
C ASP A 183 6.32 -11.73 0.87
N PHE A 184 7.12 -11.79 -0.19
CA PHE A 184 8.01 -10.73 -0.64
C PHE A 184 7.80 -10.49 -2.14
N LYS A 185 7.43 -9.26 -2.50
CA LYS A 185 7.15 -8.87 -3.88
C LYS A 185 8.16 -7.86 -4.37
N THR A 186 8.82 -8.17 -5.47
CA THR A 186 9.66 -7.19 -6.18
C THR A 186 8.84 -6.51 -7.25
N ILE A 187 8.83 -5.19 -7.24
CA ILE A 187 8.11 -4.36 -8.22
C ILE A 187 9.14 -3.67 -9.11
N ILE A 188 8.90 -3.76 -10.42
CA ILE A 188 9.59 -2.93 -11.40
C ILE A 188 8.71 -1.70 -11.64
N SER A 189 9.22 -0.54 -11.26
CA SER A 189 8.46 0.70 -11.41
C SER A 189 8.50 1.21 -12.85
N HIS A 190 7.35 1.64 -13.35
CA HIS A 190 7.20 2.34 -14.63
C HIS A 190 7.13 3.86 -14.48
N ARG A 191 7.34 4.38 -13.27
CA ARG A 191 7.37 5.82 -13.00
C ARG A 191 8.58 6.45 -13.68
N LYS A 192 8.52 7.77 -13.92
CA LYS A 192 9.65 8.50 -14.52
C LYS A 192 10.84 8.53 -13.56
N ASP A 193 12.04 8.39 -14.12
CA ASP A 193 13.27 8.61 -13.35
C ASP A 193 13.32 10.05 -12.88
N THR A 194 13.87 10.23 -11.69
CA THR A 194 14.28 11.55 -11.18
C THR A 194 15.79 11.69 -11.24
N LYS A 195 16.31 12.88 -10.90
CA LYS A 195 17.75 13.11 -10.85
C LYS A 195 18.45 12.18 -9.85
N GLU A 196 17.77 11.86 -8.73
CA GLU A 196 18.31 11.09 -7.62
C GLU A 196 17.94 9.62 -7.67
N VAL A 197 16.88 9.26 -8.38
CA VAL A 197 16.33 7.90 -8.40
C VAL A 197 16.10 7.45 -9.82
N LYS A 198 16.82 6.41 -10.22
CA LYS A 198 16.65 5.75 -11.50
C LYS A 198 16.03 4.38 -11.30
N HIS A 199 14.97 4.11 -12.04
CA HIS A 199 14.29 2.84 -12.00
C HIS A 199 15.06 1.80 -12.81
N LYS A 200 15.28 0.63 -12.22
CA LYS A 200 15.75 -0.52 -12.98
C LYS A 200 14.62 -0.98 -13.90
N ARG A 201 14.72 -0.62 -15.17
CA ARG A 201 13.79 -1.11 -16.19
C ARG A 201 14.23 -2.50 -16.57
N ALA A 202 13.32 -3.48 -16.54
CA ALA A 202 13.55 -4.74 -17.21
C ALA A 202 13.97 -4.41 -18.66
N LYS A 203 15.01 -5.09 -19.17
CA LYS A 203 15.31 -5.04 -20.60
C LYS A 203 13.98 -5.21 -21.30
N ALA A 204 13.60 -4.23 -22.12
CA ALA A 204 12.28 -4.16 -22.72
C ALA A 204 11.94 -5.52 -23.35
N ASP A 205 10.99 -6.23 -22.78
CA ASP A 205 10.24 -7.21 -23.51
C ASP A 205 9.54 -6.44 -24.61
N THR A 206 9.90 -6.73 -25.83
CA THR A 206 9.59 -5.98 -27.05
C THR A 206 8.12 -6.08 -27.46
N ASN A 207 7.21 -6.36 -26.56
CA ASN A 207 5.78 -6.41 -26.85
C ASN A 207 4.97 -5.50 -25.91
N PRO A 208 4.85 -4.20 -26.23
CA PRO A 208 4.12 -3.25 -25.39
C PRO A 208 2.59 -3.48 -25.36
N GLY A 209 2.06 -4.41 -26.16
CA GLY A 209 0.62 -4.67 -26.31
C GLY A 209 0.03 -5.69 -25.35
N GLU A 210 0.83 -6.47 -24.60
CA GLU A 210 0.31 -7.59 -23.80
C GLU A 210 0.45 -7.44 -22.29
N ARG A 211 0.83 -6.28 -21.77
CA ARG A 211 0.88 -6.08 -20.32
C ARG A 211 -0.48 -5.62 -19.84
N PRO A 212 -1.20 -6.47 -19.09
CA PRO A 212 -2.37 -5.98 -18.38
C PRO A 212 -1.89 -4.93 -17.38
N CYS A 213 -2.53 -3.80 -17.39
CA CYS A 213 -2.41 -2.81 -16.33
C CYS A 213 -2.66 -3.51 -15.00
N ILE A 214 -1.64 -3.59 -14.12
CA ILE A 214 -1.75 -4.26 -12.82
C ILE A 214 -2.75 -3.50 -11.92
N SER A 215 -3.00 -2.23 -12.24
CA SER A 215 -4.03 -1.40 -11.62
C SER A 215 -5.41 -1.50 -12.32
N CYS A 216 -5.53 -2.24 -13.43
CA CYS A 216 -6.76 -2.36 -14.22
C CYS A 216 -7.24 -3.81 -14.39
N LYS A 217 -6.73 -4.76 -13.58
CA LYS A 217 -7.23 -6.13 -13.53
C LYS A 217 -7.82 -6.46 -12.19
#